data_4920fb2774d549222dbffa5d9719cabe
#
_entry.id   4920fb2774d549222dbffa5d9719cabe
#
_cell.length_a   1.000
_cell.length_b   1.000
_cell.length_c   1.000
_cell.angle_alpha   90.00
_cell.angle_beta   90.00
_cell.angle_gamma   90.00
#
_symmetry.space_group_name_H-M   'P 1'
#
loop_
_entity.id
_entity.type
_entity.pdbx_description
1 polymer ?
#
loop_
_entity_poly.entity_id
_entity_poly.type
_entity_poly.pdbx_seq_one_letter_code
_entity_poly.pdbx_strand_id
1 'polypeptide(L)'
;FNYDGNKYYLHEDGHMEDNALNVNGTMYLFKSWGGMCVNDVGSYNGNYYYVGADGAVSTTTGWKKIKTSTQTIWYWATADGGKLLTNSWLDYNGNSYYLKADGKMAFNEWLDNTYYFRSWGAAYKNAWAKVNNVWYYFDGNGKKYTSGWLTYKGNKYYLKSDGTMLANEWLDGKYYFKSWGGMYKNEWGKSGDTWYWFNADGTKRTQKGWFLYDKNYYYLDKDGKMLTGWVYHDGNYYYMKSWGGMAHDEWILHDKNWYYFKSWGGMYHDQWLTLNGS
;
A
#
# COMPACT_ATOMS: atom_id res chain seq x y z
N PHE A 1 52.00 11.91 -5.59
CA PHE A 1 52.35 11.22 -6.86
C PHE A 1 51.06 10.86 -7.61
N ASN A 2 51.02 11.16 -8.89
CA ASN A 2 49.87 10.81 -9.75
C ASN A 2 50.29 9.71 -10.73
N TYR A 3 49.51 8.65 -10.80
CA TYR A 3 49.74 7.56 -11.72
C TYR A 3 48.39 6.95 -12.14
N ASP A 4 48.19 6.74 -13.44
CA ASP A 4 47.00 6.15 -14.03
C ASP A 4 45.68 6.78 -13.50
N GLY A 5 45.63 8.12 -13.43
CA GLY A 5 44.49 8.88 -12.96
C GLY A 5 44.24 8.85 -11.46
N ASN A 6 45.08 8.19 -10.67
CA ASN A 6 44.96 8.07 -9.23
C ASN A 6 46.08 8.90 -8.53
N LYS A 7 45.81 9.36 -7.32
CA LYS A 7 46.76 10.01 -6.45
C LYS A 7 47.25 9.04 -5.38
N TYR A 8 48.56 9.06 -5.14
CA TYR A 8 49.25 8.24 -4.14
C TYR A 8 50.12 9.11 -3.23
N TYR A 9 50.28 8.68 -2.00
CA TYR A 9 51.25 9.30 -1.10
C TYR A 9 52.40 8.32 -0.85
N LEU A 10 53.63 8.81 -1.03
CA LEU A 10 54.84 8.03 -0.78
C LEU A 10 55.59 8.71 0.38
N HIS A 11 55.97 7.96 1.39
CA HIS A 11 56.74 8.42 2.53
C HIS A 11 58.21 8.64 2.16
N GLU A 12 58.97 9.24 3.05
CA GLU A 12 60.37 9.56 2.80
C GLU A 12 61.24 8.31 2.52
N ASP A 13 60.85 7.17 3.11
CA ASP A 13 61.51 5.87 2.87
C ASP A 13 61.00 5.16 1.61
N GLY A 14 60.09 5.80 0.86
CA GLY A 14 59.55 5.31 -0.41
C GLY A 14 58.37 4.39 -0.30
N HIS A 15 57.89 3.97 0.89
CA HIS A 15 56.71 3.14 0.98
C HIS A 15 55.46 3.97 0.71
N MET A 16 54.44 3.32 0.19
CA MET A 16 53.12 3.90 -0.18
C MET A 16 52.17 3.85 1.00
N GLU A 17 51.43 4.95 1.24
CA GLU A 17 50.34 4.99 2.20
C GLU A 17 49.11 4.23 1.66
N ASP A 18 48.55 3.32 2.44
CA ASP A 18 47.42 2.50 2.08
C ASP A 18 46.25 2.51 3.10
N ASN A 19 46.29 3.46 4.05
CA ASN A 19 45.33 3.55 5.15
C ASN A 19 44.80 4.98 5.33
N ALA A 20 45.43 5.75 6.23
CA ALA A 20 45.03 7.12 6.54
C ALA A 20 46.23 8.01 6.88
N LEU A 21 46.24 9.21 6.37
CA LEU A 21 47.29 10.19 6.60
C LEU A 21 46.69 11.50 7.11
N ASN A 22 47.28 12.07 8.17
CA ASN A 22 46.97 13.42 8.62
C ASN A 22 48.09 14.38 8.17
N VAL A 23 47.73 15.35 7.36
CA VAL A 23 48.64 16.41 6.93
C VAL A 23 48.10 17.74 7.40
N ASN A 24 48.81 18.38 8.33
CA ASN A 24 48.45 19.69 8.89
C ASN A 24 47.01 19.76 9.44
N GLY A 25 46.53 18.69 10.09
CA GLY A 25 45.19 18.61 10.65
C GLY A 25 44.10 18.14 9.65
N THR A 26 44.46 17.94 8.39
CA THR A 26 43.55 17.42 7.37
C THR A 26 43.79 15.91 7.19
N MET A 27 42.71 15.12 7.32
CA MET A 27 42.79 13.67 7.13
C MET A 27 42.51 13.30 5.68
N TYR A 28 43.34 12.42 5.14
CA TYR A 28 43.22 11.81 3.83
C TYR A 28 43.10 10.28 4.00
N LEU A 29 42.27 9.63 3.20
CA LEU A 29 42.07 8.19 3.25
C LEU A 29 42.51 7.55 1.95
N PHE A 30 43.09 6.36 2.08
CA PHE A 30 43.60 5.58 0.95
C PHE A 30 42.88 4.24 0.89
N LYS A 31 42.80 3.71 -0.30
CA LYS A 31 42.34 2.33 -0.54
C LYS A 31 43.48 1.36 -0.23
N SER A 32 43.16 0.11 0.08
CA SER A 32 44.14 -0.92 0.40
C SER A 32 45.24 -1.15 -0.69
N TRP A 33 44.99 -0.67 -1.90
CA TRP A 33 45.96 -0.67 -3.00
C TRP A 33 46.69 0.68 -3.15
N GLY A 34 46.56 1.59 -2.19
CA GLY A 34 47.28 2.84 -2.10
C GLY A 34 46.67 4.04 -2.80
N GLY A 35 45.63 3.87 -3.61
CA GLY A 35 44.98 5.00 -4.27
C GLY A 35 44.19 5.88 -3.28
N MET A 36 44.37 7.19 -3.32
CA MET A 36 43.68 8.14 -2.46
C MET A 36 42.17 8.15 -2.78
N CYS A 37 41.32 8.10 -1.76
CA CYS A 37 39.88 8.29 -1.92
C CYS A 37 39.59 9.72 -2.40
N VAL A 38 38.73 9.89 -3.40
CA VAL A 38 38.30 11.19 -3.95
C VAL A 38 36.85 11.08 -4.38
N ASN A 39 35.99 11.99 -3.94
CA ASN A 39 34.53 11.91 -4.15
C ASN A 39 33.98 10.51 -3.82
N ASP A 40 34.40 9.95 -2.69
CA ASP A 40 34.14 8.57 -2.31
C ASP A 40 33.88 8.47 -0.81
N VAL A 41 33.59 7.26 -0.33
CA VAL A 41 33.60 6.91 1.08
C VAL A 41 34.86 6.12 1.40
N GLY A 42 35.64 6.59 2.34
CA GLY A 42 36.76 5.85 2.91
C GLY A 42 36.45 5.32 4.30
N SER A 43 37.19 4.30 4.73
CA SER A 43 37.08 3.75 6.09
C SER A 43 38.39 3.89 6.86
N TYR A 44 38.26 4.18 8.15
CA TYR A 44 39.40 4.24 9.07
C TYR A 44 38.97 3.90 10.49
N ASN A 45 39.72 3.01 11.16
CA ASN A 45 39.42 2.56 12.52
C ASN A 45 37.94 2.14 12.72
N GLY A 46 37.39 1.38 11.76
CA GLY A 46 36.04 0.87 11.82
C GLY A 46 34.94 1.91 11.57
N ASN A 47 35.25 3.14 11.22
CA ASN A 47 34.31 4.19 10.87
C ASN A 47 34.40 4.52 9.37
N TYR A 48 33.32 5.01 8.81
CA TYR A 48 33.25 5.50 7.43
C TYR A 48 33.26 7.04 7.42
N TYR A 49 33.86 7.60 6.37
CA TYR A 49 33.98 9.05 6.17
C TYR A 49 33.71 9.41 4.70
N TYR A 50 33.05 10.54 4.50
CA TYR A 50 32.92 11.10 3.15
C TYR A 50 34.19 11.88 2.80
N VAL A 51 34.75 11.58 1.66
CA VAL A 51 35.93 12.23 1.11
C VAL A 51 35.52 13.14 -0.05
N GLY A 52 35.94 14.39 0.00
CA GLY A 52 35.62 15.39 -1.02
C GLY A 52 36.41 15.25 -2.32
N ALA A 53 36.15 16.17 -3.24
CA ALA A 53 36.85 16.22 -4.54
C ALA A 53 38.36 16.56 -4.41
N ASP A 54 38.73 17.22 -3.34
CA ASP A 54 40.12 17.53 -2.98
C ASP A 54 40.85 16.33 -2.35
N GLY A 55 40.14 15.27 -2.01
CA GLY A 55 40.65 14.09 -1.32
C GLY A 55 40.65 14.22 0.21
N ALA A 56 40.22 15.34 0.75
CA ALA A 56 40.14 15.54 2.18
C ALA A 56 38.87 14.92 2.76
N VAL A 57 38.97 14.36 3.97
CA VAL A 57 37.80 13.94 4.75
C VAL A 57 36.98 15.17 5.11
N SER A 58 35.72 15.17 4.77
CA SER A 58 34.80 16.24 5.11
C SER A 58 34.40 16.18 6.59
N THR A 59 34.70 17.21 7.37
CA THR A 59 34.30 17.34 8.78
C THR A 59 32.96 18.05 8.95
N THR A 60 32.33 18.55 7.87
CA THR A 60 31.04 19.24 7.95
C THR A 60 29.90 18.30 8.15
N THR A 61 29.04 18.57 9.16
CA THR A 61 27.82 17.81 9.44
C THR A 61 26.78 17.95 8.30
N GLY A 62 26.01 16.91 8.07
CA GLY A 62 24.88 16.95 7.15
C GLY A 62 24.95 15.95 5.99
N TRP A 63 24.00 16.06 5.09
CA TRP A 63 23.89 15.17 3.93
C TRP A 63 25.10 15.28 3.00
N LYS A 64 25.63 14.13 2.63
CA LYS A 64 26.65 13.94 1.61
C LYS A 64 26.11 13.06 0.50
N LYS A 65 26.57 13.27 -0.74
CA LYS A 65 26.12 12.47 -1.89
C LYS A 65 27.29 12.07 -2.78
N ILE A 66 27.22 10.84 -3.28
CA ILE A 66 28.11 10.32 -4.30
C ILE A 66 27.27 9.97 -5.51
N LYS A 67 27.61 10.51 -6.67
CA LYS A 67 27.00 10.16 -7.94
C LYS A 67 27.78 8.99 -8.57
N THR A 68 27.08 7.90 -8.84
CA THR A 68 27.59 6.79 -9.65
C THR A 68 27.01 6.88 -11.07
N SER A 69 27.40 5.98 -11.96
CA SER A 69 26.83 5.89 -13.31
C SER A 69 25.33 5.55 -13.31
N THR A 70 24.83 4.91 -12.26
CA THR A 70 23.46 4.38 -12.20
C THR A 70 22.56 5.11 -11.20
N GLN A 71 23.11 5.73 -10.15
CA GLN A 71 22.33 6.33 -9.09
C GLN A 71 23.10 7.37 -8.28
N THR A 72 22.37 8.13 -7.45
CA THR A 72 22.94 8.99 -6.40
C THR A 72 22.78 8.29 -5.05
N ILE A 73 23.87 8.10 -4.34
CA ILE A 73 23.90 7.50 -3.01
C ILE A 73 24.06 8.62 -1.98
N TRP A 74 23.25 8.58 -0.92
CA TRP A 74 23.25 9.58 0.14
C TRP A 74 23.78 8.98 1.44
N TYR A 75 24.49 9.81 2.20
CA TYR A 75 25.09 9.54 3.49
C TYR A 75 24.83 10.71 4.44
N TRP A 76 24.91 10.47 5.73
CA TRP A 76 24.87 11.54 6.74
C TRP A 76 26.17 11.60 7.51
N ALA A 77 26.90 12.73 7.43
CA ALA A 77 28.07 13.00 8.23
C ALA A 77 27.64 13.63 9.57
N THR A 78 28.16 13.08 10.66
CA THR A 78 27.91 13.57 12.03
C THR A 78 28.88 14.69 12.41
N ALA A 79 28.60 15.36 13.53
CA ALA A 79 29.51 16.38 14.10
C ALA A 79 30.80 15.78 14.69
N ASP A 80 30.88 14.45 14.88
CA ASP A 80 32.04 13.75 15.39
C ASP A 80 33.07 13.53 14.26
N GLY A 81 33.83 14.55 13.95
CA GLY A 81 34.91 14.49 12.96
C GLY A 81 34.48 14.10 11.55
N GLY A 82 33.18 14.27 11.22
CA GLY A 82 32.63 13.90 9.91
C GLY A 82 32.39 12.39 9.72
N LYS A 83 32.40 11.60 10.79
CA LYS A 83 32.03 10.19 10.75
C LYS A 83 30.63 10.03 10.13
N LEU A 84 30.48 9.06 9.25
CA LEU A 84 29.16 8.74 8.69
C LEU A 84 28.31 7.99 9.70
N LEU A 85 27.05 8.37 9.79
CA LEU A 85 26.06 7.65 10.58
C LEU A 85 25.80 6.28 9.94
N THR A 86 25.83 5.22 10.76
CA THR A 86 25.62 3.83 10.31
C THR A 86 24.63 3.11 11.22
N ASN A 87 23.91 2.11 10.71
CA ASN A 87 22.92 1.29 11.44
C ASN A 87 21.98 2.11 12.32
N SER A 88 21.56 3.28 11.87
CA SER A 88 20.85 4.23 12.72
C SER A 88 19.74 4.98 12.01
N TRP A 89 18.73 5.32 12.78
CA TRP A 89 17.69 6.25 12.35
C TRP A 89 18.19 7.69 12.46
N LEU A 90 17.75 8.51 11.52
CA LEU A 90 17.98 9.94 11.48
C LEU A 90 16.64 10.65 11.29
N ASP A 91 16.24 11.47 12.26
CA ASP A 91 15.12 12.39 12.08
C ASP A 91 15.67 13.74 11.59
N TYR A 92 15.20 14.16 10.42
CA TYR A 92 15.66 15.39 9.80
C TYR A 92 14.50 16.07 9.02
N ASN A 93 14.27 17.35 9.29
CA ASN A 93 13.20 18.15 8.69
C ASN A 93 11.83 17.44 8.69
N GLY A 94 11.43 16.84 9.83
CA GLY A 94 10.13 16.18 10.01
C GLY A 94 10.01 14.82 9.34
N ASN A 95 11.07 14.28 8.77
CA ASN A 95 11.11 12.96 8.15
C ASN A 95 12.10 12.05 8.86
N SER A 96 11.86 10.74 8.81
CA SER A 96 12.79 9.73 9.35
C SER A 96 13.47 8.99 8.22
N TYR A 97 14.76 8.86 8.32
CA TYR A 97 15.65 8.16 7.39
C TYR A 97 16.38 7.06 8.12
N TYR A 98 16.86 6.05 7.41
CA TYR A 98 17.72 5.02 7.97
C TYR A 98 19.02 4.94 7.20
N LEU A 99 20.14 5.02 7.92
CA LEU A 99 21.48 4.83 7.39
C LEU A 99 21.91 3.38 7.69
N LYS A 100 22.22 2.62 6.64
CA LYS A 100 22.57 1.19 6.72
C LYS A 100 23.95 0.97 7.31
N ALA A 101 24.38 -0.28 7.47
CA ALA A 101 25.69 -0.64 8.03
C ALA A 101 26.87 -0.02 7.27
N ASP A 102 26.74 0.19 5.98
CA ASP A 102 27.72 0.82 5.10
C ASP A 102 27.55 2.36 5.00
N GLY A 103 26.70 2.95 5.85
CA GLY A 103 26.37 4.37 5.88
C GLY A 103 25.42 4.85 4.79
N LYS A 104 25.04 4.00 3.83
CA LYS A 104 24.12 4.40 2.76
C LYS A 104 22.71 4.59 3.28
N MET A 105 22.05 5.65 2.84
CA MET A 105 20.64 5.88 3.10
C MET A 105 19.77 4.82 2.43
N ALA A 106 18.84 4.23 3.18
CA ALA A 106 17.82 3.31 2.65
C ALA A 106 16.82 4.07 1.76
N PHE A 107 16.44 3.50 0.61
CA PHE A 107 15.41 4.04 -0.28
C PHE A 107 14.82 2.95 -1.17
N ASN A 108 13.51 3.02 -1.48
CA ASN A 108 12.78 2.00 -2.24
C ASN A 108 12.99 0.56 -1.73
N GLU A 109 13.22 0.38 -0.45
CA GLU A 109 13.54 -0.91 0.16
C GLU A 109 12.85 -1.10 1.51
N TRP A 110 12.73 -2.35 1.93
CA TRP A 110 12.27 -2.74 3.26
C TRP A 110 13.42 -2.76 4.25
N LEU A 111 13.15 -2.30 5.47
CA LEU A 111 13.97 -2.58 6.65
C LEU A 111 13.20 -3.57 7.54
N ASP A 112 13.78 -4.75 7.76
CA ASP A 112 13.26 -5.83 8.62
C ASP A 112 11.79 -6.18 8.37
N ASN A 113 11.36 -6.09 7.11
CA ASN A 113 9.95 -6.31 6.72
C ASN A 113 8.95 -5.46 7.53
N THR A 114 9.41 -4.43 8.19
CA THR A 114 8.65 -3.58 9.12
C THR A 114 8.49 -2.15 8.62
N TYR A 115 9.53 -1.59 8.05
CA TYR A 115 9.55 -0.22 7.52
C TYR A 115 9.80 -0.24 6.01
N TYR A 116 9.24 0.71 5.30
CA TYR A 116 9.50 0.89 3.86
C TYR A 116 9.87 2.34 3.56
N PHE A 117 10.86 2.54 2.71
CA PHE A 117 11.38 3.86 2.39
C PHE A 117 10.95 4.32 1.00
N ARG A 118 10.65 5.61 0.90
CA ARG A 118 10.34 6.29 -0.36
C ARG A 118 11.56 6.34 -1.27
N SER A 119 11.36 6.63 -2.54
CA SER A 119 12.45 6.81 -3.51
C SER A 119 13.46 7.90 -3.15
N TRP A 120 13.07 8.85 -2.30
CA TRP A 120 13.94 9.89 -1.78
C TRP A 120 14.43 9.65 -0.34
N GLY A 121 14.20 8.44 0.18
CA GLY A 121 14.80 7.93 1.42
C GLY A 121 13.98 8.07 2.69
N ALA A 122 12.92 8.87 2.74
CA ALA A 122 12.12 8.96 3.96
C ALA A 122 11.23 7.73 4.16
N ALA A 123 11.11 7.27 5.41
CA ALA A 123 10.18 6.24 5.79
C ALA A 123 8.72 6.68 5.56
N TYR A 124 7.86 5.76 5.13
CA TYR A 124 6.41 6.00 5.13
C TYR A 124 5.91 6.10 6.57
N LYS A 125 5.13 7.15 6.88
CA LYS A 125 4.44 7.34 8.17
C LYS A 125 3.02 7.84 7.92
N ASN A 126 2.03 7.33 8.68
CA ASN A 126 0.60 7.63 8.53
C ASN A 126 0.15 7.60 7.07
N ALA A 127 0.63 6.63 6.30
CA ALA A 127 0.48 6.64 4.84
C ALA A 127 0.41 5.25 4.23
N TRP A 128 -0.29 5.17 3.11
CA TRP A 128 -0.28 4.02 2.23
C TRP A 128 0.92 4.02 1.30
N ALA A 129 1.49 2.83 1.08
CA ALA A 129 2.48 2.58 0.03
C ALA A 129 2.08 1.37 -0.82
N LYS A 130 2.31 1.47 -2.12
CA LYS A 130 2.14 0.34 -3.04
C LYS A 130 3.52 -0.21 -3.39
N VAL A 131 3.81 -1.41 -2.91
CA VAL A 131 5.09 -2.09 -3.12
C VAL A 131 4.83 -3.37 -3.93
N ASN A 132 5.44 -3.50 -5.09
CA ASN A 132 5.23 -4.65 -6.01
C ASN A 132 3.74 -4.94 -6.26
N ASN A 133 2.96 -3.90 -6.55
CA ASN A 133 1.51 -3.95 -6.77
C ASN A 133 0.65 -4.32 -5.54
N VAL A 134 1.22 -4.46 -4.35
CA VAL A 134 0.52 -4.76 -3.10
C VAL A 134 0.46 -3.49 -2.23
N TRP A 135 -0.72 -3.22 -1.64
CA TRP A 135 -0.90 -2.08 -0.75
C TRP A 135 -0.62 -2.44 0.70
N TYR A 136 0.16 -1.57 1.36
CA TYR A 136 0.49 -1.60 2.79
C TYR A 136 0.18 -0.24 3.42
N TYR A 137 -0.19 -0.23 4.68
CA TYR A 137 -0.30 0.99 5.47
C TYR A 137 0.78 1.03 6.54
N PHE A 138 1.37 2.20 6.74
CA PHE A 138 2.38 2.45 7.77
C PHE A 138 1.81 3.42 8.80
N ASP A 139 1.93 3.07 10.08
CA ASP A 139 1.43 3.85 11.21
C ASP A 139 2.24 5.14 11.44
N GLY A 140 1.92 5.90 12.51
CA GLY A 140 2.61 7.13 12.88
C GLY A 140 4.08 6.95 13.23
N ASN A 141 4.48 5.75 13.64
CA ASN A 141 5.86 5.38 13.92
C ASN A 141 6.60 4.83 12.68
N GLY A 142 5.91 4.74 11.55
CA GLY A 142 6.44 4.19 10.31
C GLY A 142 6.43 2.67 10.25
N LYS A 143 5.84 1.99 11.22
CA LYS A 143 5.72 0.52 11.22
C LYS A 143 4.60 0.06 10.30
N LYS A 144 4.85 -1.00 9.54
CA LYS A 144 3.82 -1.68 8.76
C LYS A 144 2.67 -2.12 9.65
N TYR A 145 1.45 -1.67 9.35
CA TYR A 145 0.25 -2.06 10.07
C TYR A 145 -0.19 -3.46 9.65
N THR A 146 -0.43 -4.34 10.63
CA THR A 146 -0.78 -5.75 10.42
C THR A 146 -1.99 -6.14 11.25
N SER A 147 -2.73 -7.17 10.79
CA SER A 147 -3.78 -7.86 11.56
C SER A 147 -4.84 -6.95 12.16
N GLY A 148 -5.61 -6.25 11.34
CA GLY A 148 -6.71 -5.51 11.94
C GLY A 148 -7.40 -4.49 11.06
N TRP A 149 -8.40 -3.87 11.67
CA TRP A 149 -9.18 -2.82 11.07
C TRP A 149 -8.44 -1.49 11.10
N LEU A 150 -8.44 -0.81 9.97
CA LEU A 150 -7.91 0.54 9.81
C LEU A 150 -9.04 1.47 9.35
N THR A 151 -9.25 2.57 10.06
CA THR A 151 -10.09 3.67 9.56
C THR A 151 -9.18 4.76 9.00
N TYR A 152 -9.34 5.04 7.71
CA TYR A 152 -8.56 6.07 7.04
C TYR A 152 -9.44 6.91 6.12
N LYS A 153 -9.46 8.23 6.31
CA LYS A 153 -10.28 9.18 5.54
C LYS A 153 -11.75 8.74 5.41
N GLY A 154 -12.37 8.30 6.54
CA GLY A 154 -13.78 7.92 6.60
C GLY A 154 -14.13 6.53 6.04
N ASN A 155 -13.17 5.81 5.49
CA ASN A 155 -13.34 4.44 5.02
C ASN A 155 -12.70 3.43 5.97
N LYS A 156 -13.28 2.23 6.04
CA LYS A 156 -12.70 1.10 6.78
C LYS A 156 -11.97 0.17 5.82
N TYR A 157 -10.81 -0.27 6.24
CA TYR A 157 -9.94 -1.24 5.56
C TYR A 157 -9.58 -2.35 6.52
N TYR A 158 -9.12 -3.46 6.01
CA TYR A 158 -8.57 -4.54 6.83
C TYR A 158 -7.21 -4.97 6.28
N LEU A 159 -6.21 -5.00 7.17
CA LEU A 159 -4.87 -5.47 6.84
C LEU A 159 -4.71 -6.90 7.40
N LYS A 160 -4.20 -7.81 6.57
CA LYS A 160 -3.91 -9.20 6.94
C LYS A 160 -2.72 -9.28 7.90
N SER A 161 -2.41 -10.47 8.40
CA SER A 161 -1.26 -10.70 9.30
C SER A 161 0.10 -10.37 8.67
N ASP A 162 0.21 -10.47 7.36
CA ASP A 162 1.40 -10.08 6.59
C ASP A 162 1.45 -8.58 6.26
N GLY A 163 0.39 -7.84 6.63
CA GLY A 163 0.22 -6.40 6.36
C GLY A 163 -0.40 -6.08 5.00
N THR A 164 -0.75 -7.07 4.19
CA THR A 164 -1.41 -6.83 2.90
C THR A 164 -2.86 -6.41 3.09
N MET A 165 -3.35 -5.47 2.28
CA MET A 165 -4.72 -4.97 2.34
C MET A 165 -5.69 -5.95 1.69
N LEU A 166 -6.84 -6.24 2.34
CA LEU A 166 -7.94 -6.96 1.70
C LEU A 166 -8.54 -6.13 0.56
N ALA A 167 -8.70 -6.76 -0.61
CA ALA A 167 -9.37 -6.16 -1.77
C ALA A 167 -10.03 -7.25 -2.62
N ASN A 168 -11.29 -7.04 -3.02
CA ASN A 168 -12.13 -8.04 -3.68
C ASN A 168 -12.22 -9.37 -2.89
N GLU A 169 -12.17 -9.29 -1.57
CA GLU A 169 -12.13 -10.45 -0.68
C GLU A 169 -13.15 -10.34 0.45
N TRP A 170 -13.56 -11.48 0.98
CA TRP A 170 -14.39 -11.59 2.17
C TRP A 170 -13.56 -11.67 3.44
N LEU A 171 -14.00 -11.00 4.49
CA LEU A 171 -13.56 -11.23 5.85
C LEU A 171 -14.67 -11.94 6.62
N ASP A 172 -14.37 -13.14 7.13
CA ASP A 172 -15.27 -13.98 7.95
C ASP A 172 -16.66 -14.24 7.33
N GLY A 173 -16.78 -14.13 5.99
CA GLY A 173 -18.07 -14.25 5.28
C GLY A 173 -19.06 -13.14 5.61
N LYS A 174 -18.66 -12.13 6.38
CA LYS A 174 -19.51 -11.03 6.87
C LYS A 174 -19.25 -9.71 6.17
N TYR A 175 -17.99 -9.37 5.92
CA TYR A 175 -17.56 -8.11 5.31
C TYR A 175 -16.94 -8.37 3.96
N TYR A 176 -17.18 -7.50 3.00
CA TYR A 176 -16.57 -7.58 1.69
C TYR A 176 -15.87 -6.27 1.33
N PHE A 177 -14.74 -6.38 0.65
CA PHE A 177 -13.92 -5.22 0.33
C PHE A 177 -13.90 -4.94 -1.16
N LYS A 178 -13.96 -3.67 -1.52
CA LYS A 178 -13.88 -3.17 -2.89
C LYS A 178 -12.49 -3.42 -3.47
N SER A 179 -12.33 -3.33 -4.77
CA SER A 179 -11.04 -3.48 -5.46
C SER A 179 -9.95 -2.52 -4.97
N TRP A 180 -10.35 -1.35 -4.46
CA TRP A 180 -9.45 -0.37 -3.85
C TRP A 180 -9.30 -0.54 -2.33
N GLY A 181 -9.84 -1.61 -1.76
CA GLY A 181 -9.67 -2.00 -0.35
C GLY A 181 -10.69 -1.43 0.64
N GLY A 182 -11.54 -0.50 0.26
CA GLY A 182 -12.57 0.02 1.15
C GLY A 182 -13.68 -0.99 1.40
N MET A 183 -14.13 -1.13 2.66
CA MET A 183 -15.24 -2.00 3.02
C MET A 183 -16.56 -1.48 2.43
N TYR A 184 -17.38 -2.37 1.88
CA TYR A 184 -18.78 -2.04 1.52
C TYR A 184 -19.60 -1.72 2.77
N LYS A 185 -20.40 -0.67 2.71
CA LYS A 185 -21.35 -0.31 3.79
C LYS A 185 -22.51 0.49 3.24
N ASN A 186 -23.73 0.17 3.67
CA ASN A 186 -24.97 0.83 3.27
C ASN A 186 -25.15 0.89 1.75
N GLU A 187 -24.77 -0.19 1.05
CA GLU A 187 -24.79 -0.26 -0.41
C GLU A 187 -24.81 -1.71 -0.91
N TRP A 188 -25.16 -1.89 -2.18
CA TRP A 188 -25.01 -3.14 -2.88
C TRP A 188 -23.54 -3.40 -3.25
N GLY A 189 -23.09 -4.65 -3.06
CA GLY A 189 -21.78 -5.12 -3.49
C GLY A 189 -21.88 -6.43 -4.25
N LYS A 190 -21.06 -6.59 -5.30
CA LYS A 190 -21.02 -7.78 -6.14
C LYS A 190 -19.75 -8.60 -5.84
N SER A 191 -19.95 -9.88 -5.51
CA SER A 191 -18.86 -10.86 -5.35
C SER A 191 -19.06 -11.99 -6.35
N GLY A 192 -18.14 -12.14 -7.30
CA GLY A 192 -18.39 -12.96 -8.49
C GLY A 192 -19.61 -12.44 -9.24
N ASP A 193 -20.59 -13.32 -9.53
CA ASP A 193 -21.83 -12.94 -10.20
C ASP A 193 -23.00 -12.66 -9.24
N THR A 194 -22.75 -12.70 -7.94
CA THR A 194 -23.79 -12.58 -6.92
C THR A 194 -23.77 -11.22 -6.25
N TRP A 195 -24.94 -10.59 -6.12
CA TRP A 195 -25.13 -9.34 -5.39
C TRP A 195 -25.55 -9.59 -3.95
N TYR A 196 -25.00 -8.76 -3.06
CA TYR A 196 -25.29 -8.74 -1.63
C TYR A 196 -25.53 -7.30 -1.15
N TRP A 197 -26.43 -7.13 -0.19
CA TRP A 197 -26.57 -5.86 0.52
C TRP A 197 -25.65 -5.82 1.75
N PHE A 198 -24.95 -4.72 1.93
CA PHE A 198 -24.15 -4.46 3.12
C PHE A 198 -24.79 -3.38 3.98
N ASN A 199 -25.03 -3.68 5.25
CA ASN A 199 -25.62 -2.79 6.24
C ASN A 199 -24.70 -1.59 6.52
N ALA A 200 -25.22 -0.61 7.31
CA ALA A 200 -24.46 0.59 7.68
C ALA A 200 -23.17 0.30 8.50
N ASP A 201 -23.14 -0.82 9.22
CA ASP A 201 -21.96 -1.31 9.95
C ASP A 201 -20.96 -2.08 9.04
N GLY A 202 -21.34 -2.34 7.78
CA GLY A 202 -20.57 -3.09 6.79
C GLY A 202 -20.84 -4.59 6.78
N THR A 203 -21.69 -5.10 7.67
CA THR A 203 -22.03 -6.52 7.65
C THR A 203 -22.94 -6.88 6.47
N LYS A 204 -22.72 -8.04 5.86
CA LYS A 204 -23.62 -8.60 4.88
C LYS A 204 -25.01 -8.85 5.51
N ARG A 205 -26.08 -8.38 4.86
CA ARG A 205 -27.45 -8.71 5.26
C ARG A 205 -27.74 -10.16 4.97
N THR A 206 -28.13 -10.92 5.99
CA THR A 206 -28.46 -12.37 5.87
C THR A 206 -29.94 -12.66 6.15
N GLN A 207 -30.75 -11.63 6.44
CA GLN A 207 -32.17 -11.81 6.64
C GLN A 207 -32.85 -12.19 5.31
N LYS A 208 -33.36 -13.43 5.22
CA LYS A 208 -34.14 -13.90 4.07
C LYS A 208 -35.43 -13.11 3.92
N GLY A 209 -35.86 -12.86 2.68
CA GLY A 209 -37.13 -12.26 2.36
C GLY A 209 -37.00 -10.91 1.68
N TRP A 210 -38.10 -10.16 1.76
CA TRP A 210 -38.21 -8.87 1.09
C TRP A 210 -37.28 -7.82 1.67
N PHE A 211 -36.71 -7.04 0.77
CA PHE A 211 -35.85 -5.90 1.10
C PHE A 211 -36.22 -4.70 0.23
N LEU A 212 -36.72 -3.65 0.84
CA LEU A 212 -37.04 -2.39 0.16
C LEU A 212 -35.80 -1.47 0.16
N TYR A 213 -35.38 -1.07 -1.03
CA TYR A 213 -34.31 -0.10 -1.22
C TYR A 213 -34.60 0.77 -2.45
N ASP A 214 -34.46 2.07 -2.31
CA ASP A 214 -34.67 3.07 -3.36
C ASP A 214 -35.98 2.84 -4.16
N LYS A 215 -37.11 2.69 -3.43
CA LYS A 215 -38.46 2.44 -3.95
C LYS A 215 -38.67 1.12 -4.66
N ASN A 216 -37.67 0.23 -4.73
CA ASN A 216 -37.76 -1.08 -5.34
C ASN A 216 -37.70 -2.18 -4.27
N TYR A 217 -38.50 -3.22 -4.48
CA TYR A 217 -38.43 -4.43 -3.66
C TYR A 217 -37.45 -5.42 -4.29
N TYR A 218 -36.60 -5.99 -3.45
CA TYR A 218 -35.67 -7.08 -3.76
C TYR A 218 -35.98 -8.27 -2.88
N TYR A 219 -35.58 -9.47 -3.29
CA TYR A 219 -35.72 -10.65 -2.46
C TYR A 219 -34.36 -11.30 -2.21
N LEU A 220 -34.03 -11.54 -0.95
CA LEU A 220 -32.78 -12.16 -0.54
C LEU A 220 -33.02 -13.60 -0.09
N ASP A 221 -32.12 -14.52 -0.43
CA ASP A 221 -32.12 -15.87 0.10
C ASP A 221 -31.59 -15.93 1.55
N LYS A 222 -31.53 -17.16 2.12
CA LYS A 222 -31.04 -17.39 3.49
C LYS A 222 -29.56 -17.04 3.69
N ASP A 223 -28.79 -16.96 2.61
CA ASP A 223 -27.36 -16.60 2.65
C ASP A 223 -27.12 -15.12 2.31
N GLY A 224 -28.21 -14.36 2.13
CA GLY A 224 -28.18 -12.93 1.80
C GLY A 224 -27.93 -12.63 0.32
N LYS A 225 -28.01 -13.63 -0.56
CA LYS A 225 -27.86 -13.44 -2.00
C LYS A 225 -29.11 -12.80 -2.57
N MET A 226 -28.95 -11.79 -3.40
CA MET A 226 -30.06 -11.20 -4.17
C MET A 226 -30.53 -12.20 -5.23
N LEU A 227 -31.83 -12.50 -5.22
CA LEU A 227 -32.43 -13.39 -6.21
C LEU A 227 -32.82 -12.63 -7.47
N THR A 228 -32.82 -13.34 -8.59
CA THR A 228 -33.36 -12.94 -9.88
C THR A 228 -34.25 -14.08 -10.41
N GLY A 229 -35.21 -13.78 -11.33
CA GLY A 229 -36.14 -14.75 -11.82
C GLY A 229 -37.28 -15.02 -10.85
N TRP A 230 -37.85 -16.21 -10.90
CA TRP A 230 -39.02 -16.56 -10.13
C TRP A 230 -38.78 -16.72 -8.64
N VAL A 231 -39.67 -16.12 -7.84
CA VAL A 231 -39.73 -16.28 -6.38
C VAL A 231 -41.14 -16.68 -5.97
N TYR A 232 -41.29 -17.76 -5.20
CA TYR A 232 -42.52 -18.13 -4.57
C TYR A 232 -42.49 -17.75 -3.09
N HIS A 233 -43.47 -16.93 -2.66
CA HIS A 233 -43.55 -16.46 -1.29
C HIS A 233 -45.02 -16.24 -0.88
N ASP A 234 -45.39 -16.73 0.30
CA ASP A 234 -46.73 -16.59 0.89
C ASP A 234 -47.88 -16.86 -0.11
N GLY A 235 -47.80 -18.01 -0.82
CA GLY A 235 -48.83 -18.44 -1.74
C GLY A 235 -48.86 -17.71 -3.09
N ASN A 236 -47.94 -16.82 -3.37
CA ASN A 236 -47.90 -16.05 -4.62
C ASN A 236 -46.55 -16.20 -5.34
N TYR A 237 -46.60 -16.08 -6.68
CA TYR A 237 -45.41 -15.99 -7.52
C TYR A 237 -45.06 -14.55 -7.81
N TYR A 238 -43.78 -14.25 -7.75
CA TYR A 238 -43.15 -12.96 -8.07
C TYR A 238 -42.05 -13.18 -9.07
N TYR A 239 -41.70 -12.15 -9.81
CA TYR A 239 -40.55 -12.18 -10.72
C TYR A 239 -39.57 -11.07 -10.38
N MET A 240 -38.33 -11.47 -10.11
CA MET A 240 -37.23 -10.57 -9.87
C MET A 240 -36.48 -10.35 -11.19
N LYS A 241 -36.42 -9.11 -11.66
CA LYS A 241 -35.75 -8.73 -12.90
C LYS A 241 -34.24 -9.05 -12.84
N SER A 242 -33.56 -9.04 -13.97
CA SER A 242 -32.11 -9.33 -14.04
C SER A 242 -31.24 -8.44 -13.15
N TRP A 243 -31.71 -7.24 -12.85
CA TRP A 243 -31.06 -6.29 -11.91
C TRP A 243 -31.56 -6.44 -10.45
N GLY A 244 -32.43 -7.43 -10.20
CA GLY A 244 -32.91 -7.79 -8.86
C GLY A 244 -34.20 -7.13 -8.40
N GLY A 245 -34.69 -6.10 -9.05
CA GLY A 245 -35.96 -5.44 -8.68
C GLY A 245 -37.19 -6.29 -9.03
N MET A 246 -38.20 -6.27 -8.16
CA MET A 246 -39.47 -6.96 -8.34
C MET A 246 -40.24 -6.35 -9.51
N ALA A 247 -40.79 -7.20 -10.38
CA ALA A 247 -41.78 -6.80 -11.41
C ALA A 247 -43.11 -6.41 -10.78
N HIS A 248 -43.71 -5.30 -11.20
CA HIS A 248 -45.05 -4.86 -10.79
C HIS A 248 -45.66 -3.97 -11.86
N ASP A 249 -47.00 -4.04 -12.03
CA ASP A 249 -47.76 -3.30 -13.03
C ASP A 249 -47.21 -3.44 -14.45
N GLU A 250 -46.64 -4.59 -14.78
CA GLU A 250 -45.97 -4.83 -16.08
C GLU A 250 -46.07 -6.26 -16.57
N TRP A 251 -45.88 -6.43 -17.88
CA TRP A 251 -45.70 -7.71 -18.52
C TRP A 251 -44.24 -8.15 -18.53
N ILE A 252 -44.01 -9.41 -18.19
CA ILE A 252 -42.71 -10.07 -18.30
C ILE A 252 -42.82 -11.25 -19.28
N LEU A 253 -41.94 -11.26 -20.27
CA LEU A 253 -41.74 -12.41 -21.17
C LEU A 253 -40.69 -13.33 -20.56
N HIS A 254 -41.09 -14.55 -20.20
CA HIS A 254 -40.18 -15.58 -19.70
C HIS A 254 -40.51 -16.93 -20.36
N ASP A 255 -39.51 -17.61 -20.91
CA ASP A 255 -39.62 -18.88 -21.60
C ASP A 255 -40.77 -18.91 -22.64
N LYS A 256 -40.82 -17.86 -23.48
CA LYS A 256 -41.83 -17.68 -24.57
C LYS A 256 -43.25 -17.41 -24.08
N ASN A 257 -43.49 -17.28 -22.77
CA ASN A 257 -44.80 -16.99 -22.20
C ASN A 257 -44.82 -15.59 -21.57
N TRP A 258 -45.98 -14.93 -21.67
CA TRP A 258 -46.19 -13.63 -21.07
C TRP A 258 -46.89 -13.75 -19.71
N TYR A 259 -46.39 -13.03 -18.71
CA TYR A 259 -46.92 -12.99 -17.34
C TYR A 259 -47.14 -11.53 -16.94
N TYR A 260 -48.31 -11.22 -16.35
CA TYR A 260 -48.60 -9.90 -15.84
C TYR A 260 -48.51 -9.87 -14.31
N PHE A 261 -47.93 -8.82 -13.75
CA PHE A 261 -47.75 -8.68 -12.33
C PHE A 261 -48.59 -7.52 -11.79
N LYS A 262 -49.27 -7.74 -10.65
CA LYS A 262 -50.08 -6.75 -9.93
C LYS A 262 -49.20 -5.60 -9.39
N SER A 263 -49.83 -4.48 -9.00
CA SER A 263 -49.13 -3.31 -8.42
C SER A 263 -48.32 -3.66 -7.18
N TRP A 264 -48.69 -4.67 -6.43
CA TRP A 264 -47.96 -5.19 -5.29
C TRP A 264 -46.99 -6.33 -5.65
N GLY A 265 -46.83 -6.67 -6.93
CA GLY A 265 -45.81 -7.59 -7.44
C GLY A 265 -46.27 -9.04 -7.62
N GLY A 266 -47.40 -9.46 -7.08
CA GLY A 266 -47.92 -10.83 -7.28
C GLY A 266 -48.37 -11.08 -8.72
N MET A 267 -48.07 -12.28 -9.26
CA MET A 267 -48.48 -12.69 -10.61
C MET A 267 -50.00 -12.83 -10.68
N TYR A 268 -50.62 -12.39 -11.78
CA TYR A 268 -52.01 -12.72 -12.11
C TYR A 268 -52.11 -14.19 -12.54
N HIS A 269 -53.07 -14.95 -12.01
CA HIS A 269 -53.41 -16.32 -12.41
C HIS A 269 -54.89 -16.59 -12.15
N ASP A 270 -55.48 -17.49 -12.92
CA ASP A 270 -56.84 -17.97 -12.80
C ASP A 270 -57.93 -16.87 -12.70
N GLN A 271 -57.73 -15.75 -13.39
CA GLN A 271 -58.66 -14.61 -13.41
C GLN A 271 -58.52 -13.77 -14.67
N TRP A 272 -59.60 -13.05 -15.02
CA TRP A 272 -59.57 -12.10 -16.11
C TRP A 272 -58.77 -10.84 -15.70
N LEU A 273 -57.95 -10.36 -16.63
CA LEU A 273 -57.18 -9.12 -16.48
C LEU A 273 -57.79 -8.05 -17.40
N THR A 274 -58.29 -6.96 -16.79
CA THR A 274 -58.69 -5.75 -17.52
C THR A 274 -57.67 -4.67 -17.32
N LEU A 275 -57.06 -4.22 -18.40
CA LEU A 275 -56.08 -3.14 -18.40
C LEU A 275 -56.75 -1.89 -18.99
N ASN A 276 -56.91 -0.85 -18.16
CA ASN A 276 -57.38 0.51 -18.54
C ASN A 276 -58.20 0.63 -19.81
N GLY A 277 -59.51 0.29 -19.74
CA GLY A 277 -60.53 0.80 -20.65
C GLY A 277 -60.61 0.22 -22.04
N SER A 278 -60.30 -1.05 -22.25
CA SER A 278 -60.69 -1.83 -23.43
C SER A 278 -61.43 -3.10 -23.09
#